data_7a2b94347d82f57b8ae7decb0a53e4a8
#
_entry.id   7a2b94347d82f57b8ae7decb0a53e4a8
#
_cell.length_a   1.000
_cell.length_b   1.000
_cell.length_c   1.000
_cell.angle_alpha   90.00
_cell.angle_beta   90.00
_cell.angle_gamma   90.00
#
_symmetry.space_group_name_H-M   'P 1'
#
loop_
_entity.id
_entity.type
_entity.pdbx_description
1 polymer ?
#
loop_
_entity_poly.entity_id
_entity_poly.type
_entity_poly.pdbx_seq_one_letter_code
_entity_poly.pdbx_strand_id
1 'polypeptide(L)'
;MNRHPGVLTADVEFRLMVPGGGTPLGIRTHLCYDPRDPYAVKARFATGTEGSVEWTFARDLLTEGLQRPSGEGDVRVWPAHGDLNVALSSPSGQALFEAPRDEVAAFLSRTYRAVPVGHESEVVDLDAELALILQ
;
A
#
# COMPACT_ATOMS: atom_id res chain seq x y z
N MET A 1 -6.04 0.75 27.60
CA MET A 1 -5.75 0.47 26.95
C MET A 1 -5.94 0.95 25.86
N ASN A 2 -5.68 1.28 25.40
CA ASN A 2 -5.79 1.72 24.48
C ASN A 2 -5.49 1.44 23.40
N ARG A 3 -5.82 1.41 22.87
CA ARG A 3 -5.46 1.05 21.89
C ARG A 3 -5.90 1.67 20.85
N HIS A 4 -5.24 2.05 20.13
CA HIS A 4 -5.51 2.41 18.84
C HIS A 4 -6.10 1.25 18.20
N PRO A 5 -7.28 1.33 17.64
CA PRO A 5 -7.72 0.32 16.77
C PRO A 5 -6.69 0.24 15.72
N GLY A 6 -5.94 -0.55 15.89
CA GLY A 6 -4.93 -0.94 15.31
C GLY A 6 -4.53 -0.53 14.00
N VAL A 7 -3.49 0.20 13.96
CA VAL A 7 -2.68 0.30 12.76
C VAL A 7 -2.30 -1.13 12.36
N LEU A 8 -2.59 -1.47 11.11
CA LEU A 8 -2.27 -2.79 10.58
C LEU A 8 -0.98 -2.70 9.79
N THR A 9 -0.10 -3.68 9.98
CA THR A 9 1.17 -3.69 9.27
C THR A 9 1.46 -5.08 8.73
N ALA A 10 2.31 -5.14 7.70
CA ALA A 10 2.83 -6.38 7.16
C ALA A 10 4.17 -6.11 6.50
N ASP A 11 5.08 -7.05 6.63
CA ASP A 11 6.35 -6.99 5.93
C ASP A 11 6.28 -7.94 4.75
N VAL A 12 6.51 -7.42 3.56
CA VAL A 12 6.40 -8.18 2.33
C VAL A 12 7.65 -7.90 1.51
N GLU A 13 8.23 -8.92 0.91
CA GLU A 13 9.36 -8.70 0.03
C GLU A 13 8.87 -8.42 -1.37
N PHE A 14 9.10 -7.20 -1.85
CA PHE A 14 8.86 -6.84 -3.24
C PHE A 14 10.13 -7.14 -4.03
N ARG A 15 10.02 -7.36 -5.32
CA ARG A 15 11.17 -7.51 -6.19
C ARG A 15 11.23 -6.33 -7.14
N LEU A 16 12.35 -5.61 -7.08
CA LEU A 16 12.59 -4.49 -7.98
C LEU A 16 13.20 -5.03 -9.26
N MET A 17 12.54 -4.74 -10.36
CA MET A 17 12.99 -5.20 -11.66
C MET A 17 14.15 -4.33 -12.13
N VAL A 18 15.19 -4.96 -12.62
CA VAL A 18 16.41 -4.28 -13.04
C VAL A 18 16.33 -4.01 -14.54
N PRO A 19 16.54 -2.77 -15.00
CA PRO A 19 16.55 -2.48 -16.43
C PRO A 19 17.59 -3.34 -17.14
N GLY A 20 17.25 -3.81 -18.33
CA GLY A 20 18.17 -4.64 -19.10
C GLY A 20 18.10 -6.11 -18.79
N GLY A 21 17.20 -6.53 -17.91
CA GLY A 21 16.93 -7.94 -17.70
C GLY A 21 17.84 -8.62 -16.68
N GLY A 22 18.43 -7.87 -15.77
CA GLY A 22 19.22 -8.47 -14.71
C GLY A 22 18.34 -9.16 -13.67
N THR A 23 18.98 -9.82 -12.71
CA THR A 23 18.27 -10.48 -11.62
C THR A 23 17.53 -9.45 -10.79
N PRO A 24 16.24 -9.66 -10.53
CA PRO A 24 15.49 -8.73 -9.68
C PRO A 24 16.09 -8.64 -8.29
N LEU A 25 15.96 -7.47 -7.67
CA LEU A 25 16.46 -7.24 -6.33
C LEU A 25 15.31 -7.38 -5.33
N GLY A 26 15.51 -8.15 -4.28
CA GLY A 26 14.55 -8.23 -3.19
C GLY A 26 14.60 -6.94 -2.39
N ILE A 27 13.43 -6.33 -2.21
CA ILE A 27 13.30 -5.07 -1.48
C ILE A 27 12.36 -5.32 -0.32
N ARG A 28 12.89 -5.19 0.90
CA ARG A 28 12.06 -5.31 2.09
C ARG A 28 11.07 -4.16 2.11
N THR A 29 9.79 -4.48 2.21
CA THR A 29 8.74 -3.48 2.12
C THR A 29 7.83 -3.60 3.32
N HIS A 30 7.58 -2.47 3.98
CA HIS A 30 6.72 -2.41 5.15
C HIS A 30 5.42 -1.75 4.74
N LEU A 31 4.33 -2.51 4.79
CA LEU A 31 2.99 -2.00 4.49
C LEU A 31 2.32 -1.57 5.78
N CYS A 32 1.64 -0.44 5.73
CA CYS A 32 1.00 0.14 6.91
C CYS A 32 -0.35 0.70 6.52
N TYR A 33 -1.37 0.36 7.31
CA TYR A 33 -2.72 0.88 7.13
C TYR A 33 -3.20 1.42 8.47
N ASP A 34 -3.55 2.71 8.50
CA ASP A 34 -4.08 3.36 9.69
C ASP A 34 -5.58 3.60 9.47
N PRO A 35 -6.46 2.96 10.27
CA PRO A 35 -7.90 3.16 10.09
C PRO A 35 -8.34 4.62 10.18
N ARG A 36 -7.54 5.49 10.77
CA ARG A 36 -7.85 6.93 10.81
C ARG A 36 -7.59 7.61 9.48
N ASP A 37 -6.86 6.94 8.57
CA ASP A 37 -6.65 7.39 7.19
C ASP A 37 -7.07 6.23 6.29
N PRO A 38 -8.36 5.96 6.19
CA PRO A 38 -8.86 4.67 5.69
C PRO A 38 -8.75 4.47 4.19
N TYR A 39 -8.46 5.54 3.44
CA TYR A 39 -8.37 5.44 1.99
C TYR A 39 -6.97 5.08 1.51
N ALA A 40 -5.97 5.09 2.40
CA ALA A 40 -4.57 4.99 1.99
C ALA A 40 -3.87 3.80 2.59
N VAL A 41 -2.95 3.23 1.82
CA VAL A 41 -1.99 2.23 2.28
C VAL A 41 -0.62 2.81 2.03
N LYS A 42 0.22 2.81 3.05
CA LYS A 42 1.60 3.31 2.90
C LYS A 42 2.54 2.13 2.76
N ALA A 43 3.48 2.26 1.83
CA ALA A 43 4.52 1.27 1.63
C ALA A 43 5.86 1.95 1.82
N ARG A 44 6.66 1.42 2.72
CA ARG A 44 8.01 1.92 2.94
C ARG A 44 8.99 0.90 2.40
N PHE A 45 9.73 1.29 1.37
CA PHE A 45 10.69 0.43 0.69
C PHE A 45 12.07 0.68 1.28
N ALA A 46 12.75 -0.35 1.71
CA ALA A 46 14.11 -0.22 2.22
C ALA A 46 15.06 0.05 1.06
N THR A 47 15.89 1.10 1.22
CA THR A 47 16.86 1.48 0.20
C THR A 47 18.24 1.45 0.82
N GLY A 48 19.02 0.42 0.54
CA GLY A 48 20.36 0.28 1.12
C GLY A 48 20.29 -0.07 2.60
N THR A 49 21.31 0.34 3.34
CA THR A 49 21.46 -0.12 4.70
C THR A 49 20.63 0.66 5.71
N GLU A 50 20.36 1.92 5.44
CA GLU A 50 19.65 2.74 6.42
C GLU A 50 18.57 3.62 5.83
N GLY A 51 18.40 3.59 4.53
CA GLY A 51 17.43 4.46 3.91
C GLY A 51 16.10 3.78 3.67
N SER A 52 15.08 4.60 3.46
CA SER A 52 13.80 4.08 3.01
C SER A 52 13.09 5.16 2.19
N VAL A 53 12.19 4.72 1.31
CA VAL A 53 11.35 5.59 0.51
C VAL A 53 9.91 5.19 0.77
N GLU A 54 9.07 6.16 1.07
CA GLU A 54 7.67 5.88 1.36
C GLU A 54 6.80 6.33 0.20
N TRP A 55 5.88 5.46 -0.19
CA TRP A 55 4.84 5.77 -1.15
C TRP A 55 3.49 5.53 -0.53
N THR A 56 2.53 6.36 -0.88
CA THR A 56 1.16 6.21 -0.43
C THR A 56 0.30 5.81 -1.61
N PHE A 57 -0.45 4.71 -1.44
CA PHE A 57 -1.32 4.18 -2.46
C PHE A 57 -2.76 4.29 -2.02
N ALA A 58 -3.66 4.58 -2.94
CA ALA A 58 -5.08 4.44 -2.64
C ALA A 58 -5.36 2.96 -2.38
N ARG A 59 -6.07 2.68 -1.30
CA ARG A 59 -6.42 1.29 -0.97
C ARG A 59 -7.20 0.64 -2.11
N ASP A 60 -8.15 1.38 -2.68
CA ASP A 60 -8.97 0.85 -3.77
C ASP A 60 -8.14 0.56 -5.01
N LEU A 61 -7.11 1.35 -5.27
CA LEU A 61 -6.26 1.11 -6.42
C LEU A 61 -5.53 -0.22 -6.31
N LEU A 62 -4.98 -0.52 -5.14
CA LEU A 62 -4.31 -1.80 -4.93
C LEU A 62 -5.29 -2.95 -5.08
N THR A 63 -6.48 -2.78 -4.54
CA THR A 63 -7.51 -3.82 -4.62
C THR A 63 -7.90 -4.10 -6.06
N GLU A 64 -8.14 -3.06 -6.84
CA GLU A 64 -8.46 -3.24 -8.25
C GLU A 64 -7.30 -3.88 -9.00
N GLY A 65 -6.08 -3.48 -8.67
CA GLY A 65 -4.90 -4.01 -9.35
C GLY A 65 -4.70 -5.50 -9.16
N LEU A 66 -5.28 -6.07 -8.12
CA LEU A 66 -5.24 -7.53 -7.94
C LEU A 66 -6.05 -8.24 -9.02
N GLN A 67 -6.99 -7.54 -9.67
CA GLN A 67 -7.91 -8.15 -10.61
C GLN A 67 -7.68 -7.70 -12.04
N ARG A 68 -7.25 -6.47 -12.25
CA ARG A 68 -7.12 -5.89 -13.59
C ARG A 68 -6.15 -4.72 -13.55
N PRO A 69 -5.58 -4.35 -14.72
CA PRO A 69 -4.73 -3.16 -14.76
C PRO A 69 -5.51 -1.93 -14.28
N SER A 70 -4.91 -1.16 -13.40
CA SER A 70 -5.55 -0.04 -12.74
C SER A 70 -4.55 1.08 -12.53
N GLY A 71 -5.06 2.30 -12.43
CA GLY A 71 -4.25 3.47 -12.15
C GLY A 71 -3.81 4.19 -13.41
N GLU A 72 -3.58 5.49 -13.25
CA GLU A 72 -3.09 6.37 -14.30
C GLU A 72 -2.06 7.29 -13.69
N GLY A 73 -1.10 7.72 -14.51
CA GLY A 73 -0.11 8.65 -14.01
C GLY A 73 1.02 7.97 -13.29
N ASP A 74 1.30 8.42 -12.07
CA ASP A 74 2.52 8.03 -11.38
C ASP A 74 2.48 6.64 -10.76
N VAL A 75 1.29 6.08 -10.58
CA VAL A 75 1.15 4.74 -9.99
C VAL A 75 0.24 3.92 -10.87
N ARG A 76 0.75 2.79 -11.32
CA ARG A 76 -0.06 1.81 -12.09
C ARG A 76 0.20 0.44 -11.52
N VAL A 77 -0.86 -0.36 -11.43
CA VAL A 77 -0.79 -1.70 -10.86
C VAL A 77 -1.54 -2.67 -11.77
N TRP A 78 -1.05 -3.91 -11.86
CA TRP A 78 -1.74 -4.93 -12.66
C TRP A 78 -1.30 -6.31 -12.21
N PRO A 79 -2.18 -7.32 -12.37
CA PRO A 79 -1.81 -8.70 -12.00
C PRO A 79 -1.06 -9.36 -13.16
N ALA A 80 -0.06 -10.16 -12.83
CA ALA A 80 0.63 -10.99 -13.82
C ALA A 80 1.37 -12.10 -13.10
N HIS A 81 1.17 -13.34 -13.58
CA HIS A 81 1.98 -14.50 -13.15
C HIS A 81 2.02 -14.72 -11.63
N GLY A 82 0.88 -14.50 -10.97
CA GLY A 82 0.82 -14.70 -9.52
C GLY A 82 1.34 -13.55 -8.71
N ASP A 83 1.74 -12.47 -9.36
CA ASP A 83 2.25 -11.28 -8.70
C ASP A 83 1.33 -10.10 -8.96
N LEU A 84 1.46 -9.10 -8.09
CA LEU A 84 0.94 -7.77 -8.35
C LEU A 84 2.11 -6.93 -8.83
N ASN A 85 2.01 -6.39 -10.03
CA ASN A 85 3.03 -5.50 -10.56
C ASN A 85 2.68 -4.08 -10.20
N VAL A 86 3.69 -3.32 -9.76
CA VAL A 86 3.52 -1.94 -9.32
C VAL A 86 4.54 -1.09 -10.04
N ALA A 87 4.08 -0.19 -10.89
CA ALA A 87 4.95 0.75 -11.60
C ALA A 87 4.82 2.12 -10.97
N LEU A 88 5.95 2.68 -10.57
CA LEU A 88 6.02 3.98 -9.93
C LEU A 88 6.85 4.92 -10.80
N SER A 89 6.36 6.14 -10.97
CA SER A 89 7.06 7.18 -11.73
C SER A 89 7.21 8.42 -10.88
N SER A 90 8.37 9.05 -10.98
CA SER A 90 8.64 10.32 -10.32
C SER A 90 9.55 11.14 -11.23
N PRO A 91 9.74 12.42 -10.93
CA PRO A 91 10.68 13.21 -11.75
C PRO A 91 12.08 12.63 -11.77
N SER A 92 12.48 11.88 -10.76
CA SER A 92 13.82 11.31 -10.69
C SER A 92 13.93 9.96 -11.39
N GLY A 93 12.83 9.38 -11.86
CA GLY A 93 12.91 8.11 -12.57
C GLY A 93 11.69 7.24 -12.40
N GLN A 94 11.84 5.99 -12.83
CA GLN A 94 10.77 5.02 -12.80
C GLN A 94 11.25 3.75 -12.13
N ALA A 95 10.33 3.05 -11.46
CA ALA A 95 10.61 1.77 -10.84
C ALA A 95 9.46 0.80 -11.12
N LEU A 96 9.80 -0.45 -11.34
CA LEU A 96 8.81 -1.51 -11.52
C LEU A 96 9.08 -2.58 -10.48
N PHE A 97 8.06 -2.87 -9.69
CA PHE A 97 8.14 -3.90 -8.66
C PHE A 97 7.19 -5.03 -8.96
N GLU A 98 7.56 -6.23 -8.52
CA GLU A 98 6.65 -7.36 -8.45
C GLU A 98 6.46 -7.69 -6.97
N ALA A 99 5.21 -7.77 -6.54
CA ALA A 99 4.88 -8.13 -5.17
C ALA A 99 4.10 -9.44 -5.17
N PRO A 100 4.29 -10.30 -4.14
CA PRO A 100 3.50 -11.53 -4.06
C PRO A 100 2.02 -11.17 -3.91
N ARG A 101 1.23 -11.59 -4.89
CA ARG A 101 -0.18 -11.22 -4.94
C ARG A 101 -0.92 -11.67 -3.70
N ASP A 102 -0.67 -12.91 -3.25
CA ASP A 102 -1.43 -13.47 -2.13
C ASP A 102 -1.14 -12.73 -0.83
N GLU A 103 0.11 -12.30 -0.62
CA GLU A 103 0.46 -11.57 0.59
C GLU A 103 -0.17 -10.18 0.59
N VAL A 104 -0.14 -9.51 -0.55
CA VAL A 104 -0.79 -8.20 -0.66
C VAL A 104 -2.30 -8.35 -0.47
N ALA A 105 -2.90 -9.37 -1.09
CA ALA A 105 -4.33 -9.61 -0.94
C ALA A 105 -4.70 -9.90 0.50
N ALA A 106 -3.88 -10.66 1.21
CA ALA A 106 -4.14 -10.98 2.62
C ALA A 106 -4.10 -9.72 3.47
N PHE A 107 -3.12 -8.86 3.21
CA PHE A 107 -3.03 -7.60 3.94
C PHE A 107 -4.25 -6.72 3.67
N LEU A 108 -4.63 -6.58 2.39
CA LEU A 108 -5.79 -5.77 2.05
C LEU A 108 -7.07 -6.32 2.67
N SER A 109 -7.22 -7.64 2.73
CA SER A 109 -8.37 -8.25 3.40
C SER A 109 -8.47 -7.81 4.85
N ARG A 110 -7.33 -7.74 5.54
CA ARG A 110 -7.30 -7.27 6.92
C ARG A 110 -7.76 -5.81 7.01
N THR A 111 -7.34 -4.97 6.06
CA THR A 111 -7.77 -3.56 6.08
C THR A 111 -9.27 -3.44 5.87
N TYR A 112 -9.85 -4.28 5.02
CA TYR A 112 -11.29 -4.22 4.76
C TYR A 112 -12.10 -4.81 5.90
N ARG A 113 -11.52 -5.68 6.72
CA ARG A 113 -12.19 -6.12 7.95
C ARG A 113 -12.20 -5.00 8.98
N ALA A 114 -11.13 -4.21 9.03
CA ALA A 114 -11.07 -3.07 9.96
C ALA A 114 -11.98 -1.94 9.52
N VAL A 115 -11.97 -1.61 8.23
CA VAL A 115 -12.80 -0.54 7.67
C VAL A 115 -13.40 -1.05 6.37
N PRO A 116 -14.64 -1.57 6.39
CA PRO A 116 -15.26 -2.12 5.19
C PRO A 116 -15.46 -1.08 4.09
N VAL A 117 -15.57 -1.56 2.87
CA VAL A 117 -15.85 -0.72 1.72
C VAL A 117 -17.11 0.09 1.99
N GLY A 118 -17.04 1.40 1.74
CA GLY A 118 -18.18 2.29 1.94
C GLY A 118 -18.28 2.87 3.34
N HIS A 119 -17.43 2.40 4.27
CA HIS A 119 -17.47 2.88 5.65
C HIS A 119 -16.30 3.79 5.99
N GLU A 120 -15.47 4.13 5.01
CA GLU A 120 -14.29 4.94 5.24
C GLU A 120 -14.65 6.31 5.80
N SER A 121 -15.68 6.93 5.24
CA SER A 121 -16.07 8.27 5.67
C SER A 121 -16.62 8.28 7.09
N GLU A 122 -17.15 7.17 7.57
CA GLU A 122 -17.64 7.09 8.93
C GLU A 122 -16.52 7.26 9.95
N VAL A 123 -15.37 6.65 9.66
CA VAL A 123 -14.21 6.77 10.55
C VAL A 123 -13.70 8.22 10.56
N VAL A 124 -13.57 8.81 9.37
CA VAL A 124 -13.09 10.18 9.24
C VAL A 124 -14.05 11.15 9.93
N ASP A 125 -15.36 10.97 9.73
CA ASP A 125 -16.36 11.85 10.33
C ASP A 125 -16.33 11.75 11.85
N LEU A 126 -16.16 10.54 12.38
CA LEU A 126 -16.10 10.36 13.82
C LEU A 126 -14.89 11.06 14.41
N ASP A 127 -13.75 10.98 13.75
CA ASP A 127 -12.56 11.68 14.20
C ASP A 127 -12.77 13.18 14.22
N ALA A 128 -13.43 13.73 13.20
CA ALA A 128 -13.70 15.15 13.14
C ALA A 128 -14.64 15.58 14.26
N GLU A 129 -15.66 14.79 14.54
CA GLU A 129 -16.60 15.09 15.61
C GLU A 129 -15.91 15.03 16.96
N LEU A 130 -15.06 14.04 17.16
CA LEU A 130 -14.32 13.94 18.41
C LEU A 130 -13.39 15.13 18.62
N ALA A 131 -12.75 15.58 17.55
CA ALA A 131 -11.87 16.73 17.64
C ALA A 131 -12.64 17.98 18.07
N LEU A 132 -13.86 18.15 17.57
CA LEU A 132 -14.69 19.28 17.97
C LEU A 132 -15.08 19.20 19.44
N ILE A 133 -15.38 18.02 19.92
CA ILE A 133 -15.77 17.83 21.32
C ILE A 133 -14.60 18.12 22.26
N LEU A 134 -13.40 17.77 21.83
CA LEU A 134 -12.22 17.84 22.69
C LEU A 134 -11.50 19.19 22.65
N GLN A 135 -12.01 20.16 21.92
CA GLN A 135 -11.39 21.48 21.88
C GLN A 135 -11.47 22.19 23.21
#